data_fb7a1d1200861c8c6a9055c1c53e7623
#
_entry.id   fb7a1d1200861c8c6a9055c1c53e7623
#
_cell.length_a   1.000
_cell.length_b   1.000
_cell.length_c   1.000
_cell.angle_alpha   90.00
_cell.angle_beta   90.00
_cell.angle_gamma   90.00
#
_symmetry.space_group_name_H-M   'P 1'
#
loop_
_entity.id
_entity.type
_entity.pdbx_description
1 polymer ?
#
loop_
_entity_poly.entity_id
_entity_poly.type
_entity_poly.pdbx_seq_one_letter_code
_entity_poly.pdbx_strand_id
1 'polypeptide(L)'
;MIEYFAFICYNRIMNLKEQLRLFFSQPAFLSCLFSWLTAQLVKTAIKLFSGKVKSLRELFELLFWRTGSMPSSHAALVASLCTAIGFSSGVNSDVFALSLGFYLVTIRDAVGVRRANGIQASLLNRLSRRLYERGLIDEFKPVKEVQGHNPAEVVIGSLLGFFIGIAFSV
;
A
#
# COMPACT_ATOMS: atom_id res chain seq x y z
N MET A 1 -35.77 8.19 2.65
CA MET A 1 -35.97 8.97 1.40
C MET A 1 -35.69 10.46 1.63
N ILE A 2 -36.19 11.08 2.67
CA ILE A 2 -35.97 12.50 3.01
C ILE A 2 -34.51 12.80 3.31
N GLU A 3 -33.83 11.95 4.08
CA GLU A 3 -32.38 12.12 4.40
C GLU A 3 -31.48 12.01 3.18
N TYR A 4 -31.82 11.13 2.24
CA TYR A 4 -31.07 10.98 0.98
C TYR A 4 -31.22 12.21 0.08
N PHE A 5 -32.43 12.80 0.05
CA PHE A 5 -32.68 14.02 -0.70
C PHE A 5 -31.99 15.24 -0.06
N ALA A 6 -32.00 15.32 1.26
CA ALA A 6 -31.27 16.35 2.01
C ALA A 6 -29.75 16.24 1.80
N PHE A 7 -29.19 15.03 1.77
CA PHE A 7 -27.79 14.78 1.46
C PHE A 7 -27.39 15.21 0.05
N ILE A 8 -28.24 14.90 -0.96
CA ILE A 8 -27.99 15.34 -2.35
C ILE A 8 -28.08 16.86 -2.48
N CYS A 9 -29.08 17.50 -1.84
CA CYS A 9 -29.22 18.96 -1.85
C CYS A 9 -28.05 19.64 -1.14
N TYR A 10 -27.63 19.13 0.01
CA TYR A 10 -26.49 19.65 0.77
C TYR A 10 -25.19 19.60 -0.07
N ASN A 11 -24.89 18.47 -0.71
CA ASN A 11 -23.71 18.33 -1.58
C ASN A 11 -23.77 19.20 -2.85
N ARG A 12 -24.96 19.55 -3.34
CA ARG A 12 -25.12 20.38 -4.52
C ARG A 12 -24.94 21.88 -4.22
N ILE A 13 -25.14 22.28 -2.97
CA ILE A 13 -25.05 23.68 -2.52
C ILE A 13 -23.63 24.04 -2.05
N MET A 14 -22.85 23.04 -1.62
CA MET A 14 -21.48 23.29 -1.14
C MET A 14 -20.55 23.68 -2.28
N ASN A 15 -19.83 24.78 -2.08
CA ASN A 15 -18.76 25.21 -2.96
C ASN A 15 -17.66 24.12 -3.04
N LEU A 16 -17.09 23.88 -4.23
CA LEU A 16 -16.00 22.92 -4.45
C LEU A 16 -14.87 23.05 -3.42
N LYS A 17 -14.55 24.28 -3.02
CA LYS A 17 -13.52 24.56 -2.01
C LYS A 17 -13.85 23.93 -0.64
N GLU A 18 -15.11 23.98 -0.23
CA GLU A 18 -15.57 23.39 1.04
C GLU A 18 -15.59 21.86 0.96
N GLN A 19 -16.03 21.30 -0.17
CA GLN A 19 -16.00 19.86 -0.41
C GLN A 19 -14.57 19.31 -0.36
N LEU A 20 -13.61 19.98 -0.98
CA LEU A 20 -12.20 19.64 -0.91
C LEU A 20 -11.65 19.74 0.50
N ARG A 21 -11.99 20.81 1.23
CA ARG A 21 -11.58 20.98 2.64
C ARG A 21 -12.08 19.82 3.50
N LEU A 22 -13.35 19.45 3.38
CA LEU A 22 -13.95 18.34 4.11
C LEU A 22 -13.29 17.01 3.74
N PHE A 23 -13.04 16.78 2.46
CA PHE A 23 -12.35 15.56 1.98
C PHE A 23 -10.95 15.43 2.63
N PHE A 24 -10.15 16.50 2.57
CA PHE A 24 -8.79 16.49 3.15
C PHE A 24 -8.77 16.44 4.67
N SER A 25 -9.89 16.74 5.35
CA SER A 25 -10.05 16.64 6.79
C SER A 25 -10.63 15.31 7.25
N GLN A 26 -11.02 14.42 6.34
CA GLN A 26 -11.62 13.15 6.72
C GLN A 26 -10.61 12.23 7.40
N PRO A 27 -10.96 11.64 8.56
CA PRO A 27 -10.10 10.67 9.27
C PRO A 27 -9.63 9.52 8.37
N ALA A 28 -10.51 9.00 7.52
CA ALA A 28 -10.18 7.95 6.58
C ALA A 28 -9.08 8.37 5.58
N PHE A 29 -9.15 9.58 5.03
CA PHE A 29 -8.12 10.10 4.12
C PHE A 29 -6.80 10.35 4.86
N LEU A 30 -6.86 11.04 6.01
CA LEU A 30 -5.66 11.36 6.80
C LEU A 30 -4.96 10.10 7.29
N SER A 31 -5.70 9.13 7.84
CA SER A 31 -5.12 7.88 8.31
C SER A 31 -4.41 7.10 7.18
N CYS A 32 -4.97 7.08 5.97
CA CYS A 32 -4.34 6.48 4.79
C CYS A 32 -3.02 7.17 4.44
N LEU A 33 -3.04 8.49 4.35
CA LEU A 33 -1.87 9.29 4.00
C LEU A 33 -0.75 9.12 5.02
N PHE A 34 -1.08 9.29 6.31
CA PHE A 34 -0.10 9.15 7.39
C PHE A 34 0.40 7.72 7.55
N SER A 35 -0.44 6.72 7.38
CA SER A 35 -0.06 5.31 7.41
C SER A 35 0.94 4.97 6.30
N TRP A 36 0.68 5.43 5.08
CA TRP A 36 1.58 5.26 3.95
C TRP A 36 2.92 5.97 4.20
N LEU A 37 2.91 7.24 4.62
CA LEU A 37 4.11 8.01 4.93
C LEU A 37 4.93 7.36 6.05
N THR A 38 4.29 6.96 7.15
CA THR A 38 4.97 6.31 8.29
C THR A 38 5.61 5.00 7.84
N ALA A 39 4.91 4.17 7.07
CA ALA A 39 5.48 2.94 6.54
C ALA A 39 6.70 3.21 5.64
N GLN A 40 6.68 4.27 4.84
CA GLN A 40 7.82 4.65 4.00
C GLN A 40 9.00 5.19 4.82
N LEU A 41 8.72 6.01 5.85
CA LEU A 41 9.75 6.51 6.77
C LEU A 41 10.43 5.38 7.52
N VAL A 42 9.66 4.43 8.06
CA VAL A 42 10.20 3.25 8.78
C VAL A 42 11.09 2.42 7.85
N LYS A 43 10.65 2.15 6.62
CA LYS A 43 11.47 1.45 5.61
C LYS A 43 12.79 2.16 5.35
N THR A 44 12.70 3.47 5.16
CA THR A 44 13.88 4.31 4.84
C THR A 44 14.84 4.31 6.02
N ALA A 45 14.33 4.44 7.24
CA ALA A 45 15.14 4.37 8.47
C ALA A 45 15.85 3.03 8.61
N ILE A 46 15.14 1.90 8.44
CA ILE A 46 15.75 0.56 8.51
C ILE A 46 16.89 0.41 7.50
N LYS A 47 16.72 0.91 6.25
CA LYS A 47 17.76 0.81 5.23
C LYS A 47 18.94 1.75 5.51
N LEU A 48 18.67 2.93 6.07
CA LEU A 48 19.70 3.88 6.45
C LEU A 48 20.59 3.29 7.56
N PHE A 49 19.98 2.75 8.63
CA PHE A 49 20.69 2.09 9.71
C PHE A 49 21.43 0.81 9.27
N SER A 50 20.97 0.16 8.22
CA SER A 50 21.65 -1.01 7.63
C SER A 50 22.82 -0.65 6.71
N GLY A 51 23.16 0.64 6.56
CA GLY A 51 24.27 1.11 5.70
C GLY A 51 24.07 0.86 4.20
N LYS A 52 22.84 0.57 3.76
CA LYS A 52 22.52 0.21 2.38
C LYS A 52 22.21 1.41 1.47
N VAL A 53 22.19 2.62 2.01
CA VAL A 53 21.91 3.86 1.26
C VAL A 53 23.21 4.58 0.98
N LYS A 54 23.54 4.73 -0.30
CA LYS A 54 24.81 5.31 -0.73
C LYS A 54 24.67 6.73 -1.31
N SER A 55 23.44 7.20 -1.60
CA SER A 55 23.23 8.54 -2.17
C SER A 55 21.88 9.13 -1.81
N LEU A 56 21.77 10.48 -1.85
CA LEU A 56 20.51 11.19 -1.65
C LEU A 56 19.45 10.80 -2.69
N ARG A 57 19.85 10.53 -3.93
CA ARG A 57 18.96 10.07 -4.99
C ARG A 57 18.32 8.71 -4.63
N GLU A 58 19.12 7.80 -4.10
CA GLU A 58 18.65 6.49 -3.64
C GLU A 58 17.67 6.63 -2.46
N LEU A 59 17.89 7.60 -1.58
CA LEU A 59 16.98 7.94 -0.49
C LEU A 59 15.61 8.41 -1.01
N PHE A 60 15.58 9.29 -2.01
CA PHE A 60 14.34 9.72 -2.66
C PHE A 60 13.61 8.58 -3.36
N GLU A 61 14.32 7.71 -4.08
CA GLU A 61 13.75 6.54 -4.72
C GLU A 61 13.14 5.56 -3.68
N LEU A 62 13.76 5.43 -2.53
CA LEU A 62 13.28 4.61 -1.41
C LEU A 62 12.01 5.18 -0.78
N LEU A 63 11.94 6.50 -0.63
CA LEU A 63 10.81 7.17 0.00
C LEU A 63 9.54 7.10 -0.86
N PHE A 64 9.67 7.20 -2.18
CA PHE A 64 8.51 7.39 -3.06
C PHE A 64 8.24 6.20 -4.01
N TRP A 65 9.27 5.48 -4.44
CA TRP A 65 9.13 4.54 -5.57
C TRP A 65 9.49 3.09 -5.27
N ARG A 66 10.40 2.83 -4.34
CA ARG A 66 10.87 1.47 -4.13
C ARG A 66 9.93 0.65 -3.26
N THR A 67 9.32 -0.37 -3.87
CA THR A 67 8.51 -1.40 -3.20
C THR A 67 9.39 -2.57 -2.74
N GLY A 68 8.95 -3.31 -1.71
CA GLY A 68 9.62 -4.55 -1.29
C GLY A 68 10.62 -4.34 -0.14
N SER A 69 10.12 -4.06 1.04
CA SER A 69 10.80 -4.19 2.34
C SER A 69 9.78 -3.97 3.46
N MET A 70 10.14 -4.35 4.66
CA MET A 70 9.34 -4.22 5.89
C MET A 70 9.28 -2.77 6.37
N PRO A 71 8.08 -2.27 6.81
CA PRO A 71 6.74 -2.83 6.72
C PRO A 71 6.09 -2.64 5.34
N SER A 72 5.04 -3.44 5.00
CA SER A 72 4.29 -3.25 3.75
C SER A 72 3.45 -1.97 3.79
N SER A 73 3.77 -0.99 2.94
CA SER A 73 3.03 0.29 2.88
C SER A 73 1.63 0.14 2.30
N HIS A 74 1.40 -0.80 1.38
CA HIS A 74 0.06 -1.09 0.87
C HIS A 74 -0.83 -1.73 1.94
N ALA A 75 -0.28 -2.69 2.71
CA ALA A 75 -1.01 -3.29 3.82
C ALA A 75 -1.34 -2.27 4.91
N ALA A 76 -0.39 -1.37 5.23
CA ALA A 76 -0.61 -0.31 6.20
C ALA A 76 -1.72 0.67 5.74
N LEU A 77 -1.69 1.09 4.47
CA LEU A 77 -2.68 1.99 3.90
C LEU A 77 -4.09 1.39 3.94
N VAL A 78 -4.26 0.16 3.42
CA VAL A 78 -5.61 -0.45 3.37
C VAL A 78 -6.12 -0.87 4.75
N ALA A 79 -5.24 -1.23 5.69
CA ALA A 79 -5.61 -1.51 7.07
C ALA A 79 -6.09 -0.24 7.79
N SER A 80 -5.38 0.89 7.63
CA SER A 80 -5.80 2.16 8.23
C SER A 80 -7.12 2.67 7.65
N LEU A 81 -7.32 2.53 6.33
CA LEU A 81 -8.58 2.86 5.68
C LEU A 81 -9.75 2.04 6.25
N CYS A 82 -9.59 0.72 6.29
CA CYS A 82 -10.61 -0.18 6.80
C CYS A 82 -10.95 0.14 8.27
N THR A 83 -9.94 0.41 9.10
CA THR A 83 -10.11 0.78 10.50
C THR A 83 -10.86 2.10 10.63
N ALA A 84 -10.43 3.15 9.93
CA ALA A 84 -11.06 4.46 10.00
C ALA A 84 -12.53 4.44 9.51
N ILE A 85 -12.83 3.67 8.46
CA ILE A 85 -14.21 3.47 8.00
C ILE A 85 -15.04 2.72 9.05
N GLY A 86 -14.47 1.70 9.70
CA GLY A 86 -15.15 0.97 10.78
C GLY A 86 -15.56 1.88 11.93
N PHE A 87 -14.71 2.84 12.30
CA PHE A 87 -15.03 3.83 13.34
C PHE A 87 -16.03 4.91 12.86
N SER A 88 -15.91 5.39 11.63
CA SER A 88 -16.73 6.51 11.14
C SER A 88 -18.11 6.08 10.65
N SER A 89 -18.22 4.92 9.99
CA SER A 89 -19.45 4.44 9.36
C SER A 89 -20.08 3.24 10.08
N GLY A 90 -19.36 2.66 11.05
CA GLY A 90 -19.75 1.45 11.76
C GLY A 90 -19.39 0.17 11.00
N VAL A 91 -19.09 -0.88 11.76
CA VAL A 91 -18.70 -2.20 11.23
C VAL A 91 -19.84 -2.96 10.53
N ASN A 92 -21.08 -2.53 10.73
CA ASN A 92 -22.28 -3.06 10.08
C ASN A 92 -22.65 -2.34 8.78
N SER A 93 -21.84 -1.38 8.32
CA SER A 93 -22.12 -0.64 7.10
C SER A 93 -21.60 -1.36 5.85
N ASP A 94 -22.28 -1.15 4.71
CA ASP A 94 -21.85 -1.68 3.40
C ASP A 94 -20.48 -1.13 2.99
N VAL A 95 -20.18 0.11 3.39
CA VAL A 95 -18.89 0.75 3.11
C VAL A 95 -17.76 0.06 3.87
N PHE A 96 -18.01 -0.35 5.13
CA PHE A 96 -17.03 -1.15 5.87
C PHE A 96 -16.81 -2.52 5.24
N ALA A 97 -17.89 -3.21 4.85
CA ALA A 97 -17.79 -4.51 4.17
C ALA A 97 -16.98 -4.39 2.86
N LEU A 98 -17.21 -3.33 2.07
CA LEU A 98 -16.43 -3.05 0.86
C LEU A 98 -14.96 -2.78 1.18
N SER A 99 -14.67 -1.97 2.19
CA SER A 99 -13.29 -1.65 2.59
C SER A 99 -12.53 -2.89 3.10
N LEU A 100 -13.22 -3.77 3.84
CA LEU A 100 -12.67 -5.05 4.29
C LEU A 100 -12.39 -5.99 3.11
N GLY A 101 -13.28 -6.07 2.14
CA GLY A 101 -13.06 -6.82 0.90
C GLY A 101 -11.84 -6.31 0.14
N PHE A 102 -11.71 -5.01 0.01
CA PHE A 102 -10.54 -4.38 -0.62
C PHE A 102 -9.23 -4.66 0.15
N TYR A 103 -9.27 -4.60 1.49
CA TYR A 103 -8.15 -5.00 2.34
C TYR A 103 -7.73 -6.45 2.08
N LEU A 104 -8.66 -7.40 2.11
CA LEU A 104 -8.38 -8.83 1.91
C LEU A 104 -7.79 -9.12 0.53
N VAL A 105 -8.32 -8.50 -0.53
CA VAL A 105 -7.81 -8.65 -1.90
C VAL A 105 -6.39 -8.11 -2.00
N THR A 106 -6.12 -6.94 -1.41
CA THR A 106 -4.78 -6.33 -1.41
C THR A 106 -3.75 -7.19 -0.68
N ILE A 107 -4.12 -7.75 0.49
CA ILE A 107 -3.25 -8.67 1.24
C ILE A 107 -2.96 -9.93 0.43
N ARG A 108 -3.98 -10.53 -0.18
CA ARG A 108 -3.82 -11.72 -1.02
C ARG A 108 -2.92 -11.47 -2.23
N ASP A 109 -3.06 -10.32 -2.89
CA ASP A 109 -2.17 -9.91 -3.99
C ASP A 109 -0.72 -9.80 -3.52
N ALA A 110 -0.50 -9.09 -2.41
CA ALA A 110 0.84 -8.84 -1.87
C ALA A 110 1.59 -10.13 -1.50
N VAL A 111 0.92 -11.08 -0.84
CA VAL A 111 1.55 -12.33 -0.35
C VAL A 111 1.53 -13.43 -1.41
N GLY A 112 0.53 -13.47 -2.28
CA GLY A 112 0.32 -14.52 -3.27
C GLY A 112 0.90 -14.16 -4.65
N VAL A 113 0.14 -13.37 -5.40
CA VAL A 113 0.39 -13.11 -6.83
C VAL A 113 1.75 -12.48 -7.08
N ARG A 114 2.06 -11.40 -6.38
CA ARG A 114 3.35 -10.68 -6.55
C ARG A 114 4.54 -11.52 -6.15
N ARG A 115 4.40 -12.33 -5.10
CA ARG A 115 5.46 -13.23 -4.67
C ARG A 115 5.71 -14.34 -5.69
N ALA A 116 4.64 -14.95 -6.23
CA ALA A 116 4.74 -15.96 -7.28
C ALA A 116 5.41 -15.38 -8.52
N ASN A 117 4.99 -14.19 -8.98
CA ASN A 117 5.59 -13.51 -10.13
C ASN A 117 7.08 -13.21 -9.93
N GLY A 118 7.49 -12.79 -8.75
CA GLY A 118 8.90 -12.54 -8.44
C GLY A 118 9.75 -13.81 -8.52
N ILE A 119 9.26 -14.93 -7.99
CA ILE A 119 9.91 -16.23 -8.05
C ILE A 119 10.02 -16.71 -9.52
N GLN A 120 8.94 -16.57 -10.30
CA GLN A 120 8.91 -16.94 -11.71
C GLN A 120 9.90 -16.10 -12.53
N ALA A 121 9.94 -14.78 -12.34
CA ALA A 121 10.90 -13.90 -13.01
C ALA A 121 12.35 -14.28 -12.68
N SER A 122 12.64 -14.59 -11.42
CA SER A 122 13.98 -15.01 -11.00
C SER A 122 14.39 -16.36 -11.61
N LEU A 123 13.46 -17.32 -11.66
CA LEU A 123 13.70 -18.60 -12.32
C LEU A 123 13.94 -18.42 -13.83
N LEU A 124 13.12 -17.59 -14.48
CA LEU A 124 13.26 -17.30 -15.91
C LEU A 124 14.61 -16.64 -16.20
N ASN A 125 15.02 -15.66 -15.41
CA ASN A 125 16.30 -14.98 -15.56
C ASN A 125 17.49 -15.94 -15.42
N ARG A 126 17.42 -16.86 -14.44
CA ARG A 126 18.45 -17.89 -14.27
C ARG A 126 18.52 -18.87 -15.43
N LEU A 127 17.36 -19.29 -15.93
CA LEU A 127 17.29 -20.19 -17.10
C LEU A 127 17.82 -19.51 -18.35
N SER A 128 17.33 -18.30 -18.66
CA SER A 128 17.75 -17.53 -19.84
C SER A 128 19.24 -17.23 -19.83
N ARG A 129 19.80 -16.87 -18.66
CA ARG A 129 21.25 -16.68 -18.51
C ARG A 129 22.04 -17.93 -18.84
N ARG A 130 21.64 -19.12 -18.34
CA ARG A 130 22.30 -20.40 -18.63
C ARG A 130 22.23 -20.78 -20.10
N LEU A 131 21.09 -20.48 -20.75
CA LEU A 131 20.93 -20.74 -22.19
C LEU A 131 21.86 -19.83 -23.02
N TYR A 132 21.94 -18.54 -22.64
CA TYR A 132 22.86 -17.61 -23.29
C TYR A 132 24.33 -18.01 -23.11
N GLU A 133 24.75 -18.38 -21.91
CA GLU A 133 26.11 -18.81 -21.60
C GLU A 133 26.50 -20.10 -22.36
N ARG A 134 25.50 -20.92 -22.80
CA ARG A 134 25.70 -22.11 -23.62
C ARG A 134 25.59 -21.86 -25.13
N GLY A 135 25.35 -20.59 -25.54
CA GLY A 135 25.17 -20.24 -26.96
C GLY A 135 23.89 -20.78 -27.60
N LEU A 136 22.87 -21.10 -26.77
CA LEU A 136 21.58 -21.62 -27.24
C LEU A 136 20.57 -20.51 -27.55
N ILE A 137 20.83 -19.29 -27.12
CA ILE A 137 20.07 -18.06 -27.46
C ILE A 137 21.06 -16.94 -27.75
N ASP A 138 20.71 -16.06 -28.69
CA ASP A 138 21.60 -14.98 -29.18
C ASP A 138 21.59 -13.75 -28.29
N GLU A 139 20.52 -13.56 -27.47
CA GLU A 139 20.36 -12.39 -26.64
C GLU A 139 19.82 -12.75 -25.26
N PHE A 140 20.36 -12.10 -24.21
CA PHE A 140 19.85 -12.19 -22.84
C PHE A 140 19.33 -10.82 -22.38
N LYS A 141 17.99 -10.71 -22.24
CA LYS A 141 17.32 -9.54 -21.62
C LYS A 141 16.69 -9.94 -20.29
N PRO A 142 17.21 -9.47 -19.15
CA PRO A 142 16.65 -9.82 -17.87
C PRO A 142 15.24 -9.22 -17.67
N VAL A 143 14.31 -10.05 -17.22
CA VAL A 143 12.97 -9.62 -16.78
C VAL A 143 13.08 -8.96 -15.41
N LYS A 144 12.33 -7.87 -15.18
CA LYS A 144 12.31 -7.20 -13.89
C LYS A 144 11.75 -8.11 -12.80
N GLU A 145 12.57 -8.44 -11.82
CA GLU A 145 12.16 -9.22 -10.65
C GLU A 145 11.42 -8.32 -9.67
N VAL A 146 10.10 -8.48 -9.57
CA VAL A 146 9.29 -7.78 -8.58
C VAL A 146 9.26 -8.63 -7.32
N GLN A 147 9.92 -8.17 -6.25
CA GLN A 147 9.89 -8.87 -4.97
C GLN A 147 8.49 -8.73 -4.35
N GLY A 148 7.78 -9.85 -4.21
CA GLY A 148 6.57 -9.91 -3.40
C GLY A 148 6.90 -9.76 -1.91
N HIS A 149 5.89 -9.38 -1.13
CA HIS A 149 6.06 -9.23 0.31
C HIS A 149 6.10 -10.59 1.04
N ASN A 150 6.95 -10.69 2.05
CA ASN A 150 6.85 -11.76 3.03
C ASN A 150 5.57 -11.57 3.88
N PRO A 151 4.91 -12.66 4.32
CA PRO A 151 3.75 -12.55 5.20
C PRO A 151 3.99 -11.68 6.44
N ALA A 152 5.18 -11.76 7.05
CA ALA A 152 5.55 -10.93 8.19
C ALA A 152 5.55 -9.42 7.87
N GLU A 153 6.00 -9.01 6.67
CA GLU A 153 5.99 -7.61 6.24
C GLU A 153 4.56 -7.06 6.10
N VAL A 154 3.66 -7.92 5.66
CA VAL A 154 2.24 -7.60 5.51
C VAL A 154 1.56 -7.50 6.88
N VAL A 155 1.81 -8.44 7.78
CA VAL A 155 1.27 -8.41 9.15
C VAL A 155 1.71 -7.15 9.89
N ILE A 156 3.00 -6.81 9.87
CA ILE A 156 3.52 -5.61 10.53
C ILE A 156 2.98 -4.34 9.87
N GLY A 157 2.87 -4.31 8.55
CA GLY A 157 2.22 -3.22 7.84
C GLY A 157 0.75 -3.05 8.25
N SER A 158 -0.01 -4.14 8.34
CA SER A 158 -1.40 -4.12 8.76
C SER A 158 -1.58 -3.64 10.20
N LEU A 159 -0.73 -4.08 11.13
CA LEU A 159 -0.74 -3.61 12.52
C LEU A 159 -0.44 -2.11 12.60
N LEU A 160 0.58 -1.64 11.86
CA LEU A 160 0.89 -0.22 11.78
C LEU A 160 -0.32 0.59 11.29
N GLY A 161 -0.94 0.15 10.20
CA GLY A 161 -2.13 0.80 9.65
C GLY A 161 -3.31 0.79 10.59
N PHE A 162 -3.56 -0.32 11.29
CA PHE A 162 -4.62 -0.45 12.29
C PHE A 162 -4.47 0.58 13.41
N PHE A 163 -3.29 0.70 14.01
CA PHE A 163 -3.06 1.68 15.09
C PHE A 163 -3.15 3.13 14.61
N ILE A 164 -2.66 3.43 13.41
CA ILE A 164 -2.80 4.77 12.83
C ILE A 164 -4.28 5.06 12.52
N GLY A 165 -5.03 4.08 11.98
CA GLY A 165 -6.46 4.20 11.75
C GLY A 165 -7.22 4.56 13.01
N ILE A 166 -6.92 3.90 14.15
CA ILE A 166 -7.50 4.25 15.46
C ILE A 166 -7.13 5.69 15.85
N ALA A 167 -5.85 6.05 15.79
CA ALA A 167 -5.35 7.35 16.23
C ALA A 167 -6.00 8.55 15.51
N PHE A 168 -6.46 8.38 14.28
CA PHE A 168 -7.16 9.40 13.51
C PHE A 168 -8.69 9.34 13.66
N SER A 169 -9.23 8.29 14.29
CA SER A 169 -10.68 8.04 14.38
C SER A 169 -11.24 8.28 15.78
N VAL A 170 -10.38 8.35 16.78
CA VAL A 170 -10.69 8.68 18.19
C VAL A 170 -10.29 10.13 18.46
#